data_ba0e5637ebc80cdcd121c142c6c394c1
#
_entry.id   ba0e5637ebc80cdcd121c142c6c394c1
#
_cell.length_a   1.000
_cell.length_b   1.000
_cell.length_c   1.000
_cell.angle_alpha   90.00
_cell.angle_beta   90.00
_cell.angle_gamma   90.00
#
_symmetry.space_group_name_H-M   'P 1'
#
loop_
_entity.id
_entity.type
_entity.pdbx_description
1 polymer ?
#
loop_
_entity_poly.entity_id
_entity_poly.type
_entity_poly.pdbx_seq_one_letter_code
_entity_poly.pdbx_strand_id
1 'polypeptide(L)'
;MKYLITSALPYANGPIHFGHIAGVYLPADIFTRHKKMKGEKAIHISGSDEHGVAIMQNAQKSQKNYQEYVNEWHKTHKDLFDKYEIHFDFFGQTSAPYHKEETLKWFNDLLGKGLIEKKAEQQLQCQTCKHMLPDRFVEGECYVCHYPEARGDECPSCGTWIDPLKLINPVCKFCGSKEVKAVDSYQWYLMLSKMHEPFQKWFETRKPIWRKNVVPFVESLTKDNLVDRAITRDLDWGIDVPVPEAKGKKIYVWFDAPIGYVSNTKEFLKKSGSSEDYIKDWWGSKDVKIINFIGKDNIIFHSIIFPVMSLGTGFVNPVSDLPANQYVNLEGKQFSKSKGWYVDADEAISQFGSDALRFYLTSLIPETSDSSFTWKGLELKINSELANNIG
;
A
#
# COMPACT_ATOMS: atom_id res chain seq x y z
N MET A 1 22.78 9.86 13.48
CA MET A 1 21.35 9.49 13.46
C MET A 1 21.15 8.38 12.42
N LYS A 2 20.25 7.44 12.67
CA LYS A 2 19.91 6.40 11.69
C LYS A 2 18.59 6.76 10.99
N TYR A 3 18.45 6.33 9.73
CA TYR A 3 17.24 6.52 8.93
C TYR A 3 16.78 5.18 8.37
N LEU A 4 15.55 4.84 8.66
CA LEU A 4 14.83 3.74 8.03
C LEU A 4 13.83 4.36 7.04
N ILE A 5 14.16 4.30 5.78
CA ILE A 5 13.35 4.83 4.69
C ILE A 5 12.56 3.68 4.09
N THR A 6 11.26 3.86 3.95
CA THR A 6 10.41 2.92 3.23
C THR A 6 9.69 3.59 2.08
N SER A 7 9.45 2.85 1.02
CA SER A 7 8.55 3.23 -0.08
C SER A 7 7.34 2.32 -0.07
N ALA A 8 6.15 2.86 -0.35
CA ALA A 8 4.95 2.07 -0.45
C ALA A 8 5.17 0.84 -1.33
N LEU A 9 4.71 -0.32 -0.87
CA LEU A 9 4.86 -1.56 -1.61
C LEU A 9 3.99 -1.49 -2.88
N PRO A 10 4.58 -1.60 -4.08
CA PRO A 10 3.80 -1.69 -5.30
C PRO A 10 2.97 -2.98 -5.31
N TYR A 11 1.70 -2.84 -5.71
CA TYR A 11 0.81 -3.97 -5.81
C TYR A 11 1.20 -4.86 -6.99
N ALA A 12 1.46 -6.15 -6.75
CA ALA A 12 1.94 -7.11 -7.75
C ALA A 12 0.84 -7.51 -8.75
N ASN A 13 0.26 -6.52 -9.43
CA ASN A 13 -0.93 -6.67 -10.25
C ASN A 13 -0.92 -5.80 -11.52
N GLY A 14 0.22 -5.28 -11.91
CA GLY A 14 0.35 -4.47 -13.11
C GLY A 14 1.63 -3.64 -13.16
N PRO A 15 1.98 -3.06 -14.32
CA PRO A 15 3.21 -2.31 -14.48
C PRO A 15 3.22 -1.03 -13.64
N ILE A 16 4.41 -0.62 -13.24
CA ILE A 16 4.68 0.69 -12.62
C ILE A 16 4.68 1.75 -13.73
N HIS A 17 4.16 2.93 -13.46
CA HIS A 17 4.17 4.07 -14.36
C HIS A 17 4.81 5.31 -13.70
N PHE A 18 5.02 6.37 -14.47
CA PHE A 18 5.70 7.59 -14.00
C PHE A 18 5.10 8.20 -12.74
N GLY A 19 3.79 8.09 -12.54
CA GLY A 19 3.14 8.54 -11.31
C GLY A 19 3.65 7.82 -10.06
N HIS A 20 3.91 6.51 -10.15
CA HIS A 20 4.51 5.76 -9.06
C HIS A 20 5.98 6.14 -8.85
N ILE A 21 6.74 6.24 -9.97
CA ILE A 21 8.18 6.55 -9.91
C ILE A 21 8.39 7.93 -9.27
N ALA A 22 7.80 8.98 -9.82
CA ALA A 22 7.96 10.35 -9.34
C ALA A 22 7.24 10.59 -8.00
N GLY A 23 6.11 9.90 -7.75
CA GLY A 23 5.33 10.09 -6.54
C GLY A 23 5.90 9.41 -5.31
N VAL A 24 6.61 8.29 -5.46
CA VAL A 24 7.01 7.44 -4.32
C VAL A 24 8.48 7.05 -4.34
N TYR A 25 8.92 6.36 -5.39
CA TYR A 25 10.20 5.63 -5.36
C TYR A 25 11.41 6.51 -5.59
N LEU A 26 11.32 7.42 -6.56
CA LEU A 26 12.40 8.35 -6.89
C LEU A 26 12.70 9.32 -5.75
N PRO A 27 11.71 10.00 -5.11
CA PRO A 27 12.00 10.86 -3.96
C PRO A 27 12.59 10.11 -2.77
N ALA A 28 12.19 8.85 -2.52
CA ALA A 28 12.76 8.02 -1.47
C ALA A 28 14.22 7.65 -1.76
N ASP A 29 14.53 7.27 -3.01
CA ASP A 29 15.90 6.97 -3.46
C ASP A 29 16.81 8.20 -3.32
N ILE A 30 16.37 9.38 -3.80
CA ILE A 30 17.11 10.63 -3.69
C ILE A 30 17.37 10.98 -2.21
N PHE A 31 16.35 10.88 -1.36
CA PHE A 31 16.48 11.14 0.07
C PHE A 31 17.48 10.18 0.72
N THR A 32 17.42 8.90 0.38
CA THR A 32 18.32 7.87 0.91
C THR A 32 19.77 8.14 0.50
N ARG A 33 20.00 8.42 -0.79
CA ARG A 33 21.34 8.78 -1.33
C ARG A 33 21.89 10.02 -0.61
N HIS A 34 21.07 11.07 -0.46
CA HIS A 34 21.45 12.28 0.25
C HIS A 34 21.89 11.99 1.71
N LYS A 35 21.16 11.11 2.42
CA LYS A 35 21.53 10.72 3.78
C LYS A 35 22.84 9.94 3.83
N LYS A 36 23.01 8.98 2.93
CA LYS A 36 24.26 8.21 2.80
C LYS A 36 25.45 9.12 2.44
N MET A 37 25.29 10.08 1.53
CA MET A 37 26.32 11.06 1.17
C MET A 37 26.74 11.95 2.34
N LYS A 38 25.84 12.23 3.29
CA LYS A 38 26.16 12.95 4.54
C LYS A 38 26.84 12.07 5.59
N GLY A 39 27.15 10.82 5.30
CA GLY A 39 27.75 9.89 6.27
C GLY A 39 26.76 9.37 7.32
N GLU A 40 25.44 9.59 7.12
CA GLU A 40 24.40 9.07 8.01
C GLU A 40 24.07 7.62 7.65
N LYS A 41 23.80 6.78 8.65
CA LYS A 41 23.37 5.40 8.40
C LYS A 41 21.92 5.41 7.92
N ALA A 42 21.70 5.02 6.69
CA ALA A 42 20.38 4.99 6.05
C ALA A 42 20.18 3.68 5.30
N ILE A 43 19.00 3.08 5.44
CA ILE A 43 18.56 1.93 4.65
C ILE A 43 17.23 2.24 3.96
N HIS A 44 17.07 1.77 2.73
CA HIS A 44 15.85 1.90 1.92
C HIS A 44 15.21 0.54 1.72
N ILE A 45 14.04 0.35 2.31
CA ILE A 45 13.30 -0.90 2.33
C ILE A 45 11.99 -0.75 1.58
N SER A 46 11.69 -1.69 0.70
CA SER A 46 10.40 -1.84 0.04
C SER A 46 10.15 -3.31 -0.29
N GLY A 47 9.19 -3.60 -1.15
CA GLY A 47 8.83 -4.93 -1.61
C GLY A 47 7.55 -4.89 -2.40
N SER A 48 7.11 -6.01 -2.95
CA SER A 48 5.81 -6.13 -3.61
C SER A 48 4.72 -6.53 -2.62
N ASP A 49 3.57 -5.86 -2.74
CA ASP A 49 2.32 -6.26 -2.09
C ASP A 49 1.64 -7.32 -2.96
N GLU A 50 1.49 -8.54 -2.42
CA GLU A 50 1.20 -9.74 -3.20
C GLU A 50 -0.09 -10.44 -2.80
N HIS A 51 -0.89 -9.86 -1.91
CA HIS A 51 -2.16 -10.45 -1.48
C HIS A 51 -3.36 -9.65 -1.97
N GLY A 52 -4.57 -10.26 -1.89
CA GLY A 52 -5.83 -9.59 -2.12
C GLY A 52 -6.55 -9.95 -3.42
N VAL A 53 -7.77 -9.42 -3.53
CA VAL A 53 -8.79 -9.80 -4.51
C VAL A 53 -8.36 -9.58 -5.96
N ALA A 54 -7.75 -8.43 -6.27
CA ALA A 54 -7.43 -8.10 -7.65
C ALA A 54 -6.30 -8.99 -8.21
N ILE A 55 -5.37 -9.45 -7.37
CA ILE A 55 -4.37 -10.45 -7.74
C ILE A 55 -5.05 -11.77 -8.09
N MET A 56 -5.98 -12.25 -7.24
CA MET A 56 -6.72 -13.47 -7.49
C MET A 56 -7.45 -13.42 -8.83
N GLN A 57 -8.18 -12.33 -9.09
CA GLN A 57 -8.92 -12.16 -10.35
C GLN A 57 -8.01 -12.15 -11.59
N ASN A 58 -6.88 -11.47 -11.53
CA ASN A 58 -5.99 -11.33 -12.67
C ASN A 58 -5.09 -12.55 -12.87
N ALA A 59 -4.70 -13.24 -11.83
CA ALA A 59 -4.02 -14.55 -11.93
C ALA A 59 -4.94 -15.59 -12.60
N GLN A 60 -6.22 -15.66 -12.19
CA GLN A 60 -7.20 -16.54 -12.82
C GLN A 60 -7.41 -16.20 -14.30
N LYS A 61 -7.56 -14.92 -14.66
CA LYS A 61 -7.68 -14.47 -16.07
C LYS A 61 -6.43 -14.84 -16.89
N SER A 62 -5.27 -14.81 -16.27
CA SER A 62 -3.97 -15.15 -16.88
C SER A 62 -3.69 -16.66 -16.86
N GLN A 63 -4.60 -17.48 -16.31
CA GLN A 63 -4.45 -18.93 -16.16
C GLN A 63 -3.17 -19.34 -15.40
N LYS A 64 -2.75 -18.53 -14.42
CA LYS A 64 -1.59 -18.77 -13.57
C LYS A 64 -2.00 -19.07 -12.14
N ASN A 65 -1.18 -19.86 -11.44
CA ASN A 65 -1.34 -19.92 -9.99
C ASN A 65 -0.91 -18.59 -9.34
N TYR A 66 -1.43 -18.31 -8.15
CA TYR A 66 -1.24 -17.01 -7.51
C TYR A 66 0.24 -16.68 -7.25
N GLN A 67 1.02 -17.67 -6.77
CA GLN A 67 2.44 -17.45 -6.47
C GLN A 67 3.26 -17.18 -7.72
N GLU A 68 2.99 -17.88 -8.82
CA GLU A 68 3.65 -17.64 -10.11
C GLU A 68 3.34 -16.24 -10.62
N TYR A 69 2.07 -15.84 -10.57
CA TYR A 69 1.62 -14.52 -11.00
C TYR A 69 2.32 -13.39 -10.24
N VAL A 70 2.37 -13.46 -8.91
CA VAL A 70 3.01 -12.41 -8.13
C VAL A 70 4.53 -12.39 -8.24
N ASN A 71 5.17 -13.56 -8.41
CA ASN A 71 6.62 -13.65 -8.65
C ASN A 71 7.03 -12.96 -9.96
N GLU A 72 6.23 -13.08 -11.01
CA GLU A 72 6.48 -12.39 -12.28
C GLU A 72 6.40 -10.87 -12.10
N TRP A 73 5.36 -10.37 -11.42
CA TRP A 73 5.25 -8.94 -11.15
C TRP A 73 6.34 -8.42 -10.23
N HIS A 74 6.70 -9.19 -9.20
CA HIS A 74 7.83 -8.85 -8.34
C HIS A 74 9.12 -8.66 -9.15
N LYS A 75 9.42 -9.62 -10.04
CA LYS A 75 10.58 -9.52 -10.93
C LYS A 75 10.48 -8.32 -11.86
N THR A 76 9.34 -8.11 -12.51
CA THR A 76 9.10 -6.99 -13.43
C THR A 76 9.31 -5.64 -12.73
N HIS A 77 8.78 -5.48 -11.51
CA HIS A 77 8.96 -4.25 -10.74
C HIS A 77 10.41 -4.02 -10.38
N LYS A 78 11.11 -5.06 -9.90
CA LYS A 78 12.51 -4.97 -9.54
C LYS A 78 13.38 -4.61 -10.76
N ASP A 79 13.19 -5.32 -11.88
CA ASP A 79 13.93 -5.04 -13.13
C ASP A 79 13.72 -3.59 -13.61
N LEU A 80 12.50 -3.07 -13.47
CA LEU A 80 12.20 -1.67 -13.81
C LEU A 80 12.90 -0.69 -12.86
N PHE A 81 12.88 -0.93 -11.56
CA PHE A 81 13.58 -0.08 -10.59
C PHE A 81 15.09 -0.07 -10.84
N ASP A 82 15.67 -1.22 -11.15
CA ASP A 82 17.10 -1.31 -11.51
C ASP A 82 17.43 -0.47 -12.75
N LYS A 83 16.59 -0.49 -13.79
CA LYS A 83 16.74 0.35 -14.99
C LYS A 83 16.64 1.85 -14.65
N TYR A 84 15.77 2.26 -13.74
CA TYR A 84 15.64 3.64 -13.27
C TYR A 84 16.68 4.00 -12.20
N GLU A 85 17.64 3.11 -11.89
CA GLU A 85 18.65 3.30 -10.84
C GLU A 85 18.04 3.70 -9.48
N ILE A 86 16.85 3.17 -9.18
CA ILE A 86 16.22 3.30 -7.88
C ILE A 86 16.67 2.12 -7.04
N HIS A 87 17.49 2.42 -6.03
CA HIS A 87 18.13 1.38 -5.23
C HIS A 87 17.42 1.16 -3.90
N PHE A 88 17.10 -0.10 -3.63
CA PHE A 88 16.67 -0.58 -2.34
C PHE A 88 17.78 -1.40 -1.69
N ASP A 89 18.00 -1.21 -0.39
CA ASP A 89 18.86 -2.12 0.37
C ASP A 89 18.19 -3.51 0.45
N PHE A 90 16.84 -3.54 0.44
CA PHE A 90 16.08 -4.77 0.24
C PHE A 90 14.72 -4.49 -0.40
N PHE A 91 14.38 -5.28 -1.42
CA PHE A 91 13.07 -5.29 -2.08
C PHE A 91 12.48 -6.71 -1.93
N GLY A 92 11.54 -6.86 -0.98
CA GLY A 92 11.02 -8.17 -0.56
C GLY A 92 9.63 -8.50 -1.13
N GLN A 93 8.98 -9.52 -0.55
CA GLN A 93 7.68 -10.04 -1.00
C GLN A 93 6.77 -10.32 0.20
N THR A 94 5.51 -9.90 0.14
CA THR A 94 4.54 -10.21 1.21
C THR A 94 4.04 -11.67 1.16
N SER A 95 4.20 -12.37 0.03
CA SER A 95 3.92 -13.82 -0.04
C SER A 95 5.06 -14.70 0.52
N ALA A 96 6.18 -14.10 0.92
CA ALA A 96 7.34 -14.86 1.41
C ALA A 96 7.12 -15.42 2.83
N PRO A 97 7.72 -16.58 3.16
CA PRO A 97 7.55 -17.21 4.47
C PRO A 97 7.96 -16.33 5.66
N TYR A 98 9.02 -15.53 5.53
CA TYR A 98 9.48 -14.62 6.58
C TYR A 98 8.45 -13.51 6.89
N HIS A 99 7.71 -13.07 5.88
CA HIS A 99 6.64 -12.08 6.05
C HIS A 99 5.43 -12.71 6.75
N LYS A 100 5.02 -13.91 6.34
CA LYS A 100 3.97 -14.68 7.03
C LYS A 100 4.29 -14.83 8.51
N GLU A 101 5.52 -15.24 8.85
CA GLU A 101 5.97 -15.39 10.25
C GLU A 101 5.80 -14.08 11.05
N GLU A 102 6.25 -12.96 10.49
CA GLU A 102 6.16 -11.66 11.16
C GLU A 102 4.70 -11.19 11.29
N THR A 103 3.88 -11.37 10.26
CA THR A 103 2.45 -11.03 10.28
C THR A 103 1.70 -11.81 11.35
N LEU A 104 1.97 -13.11 11.47
CA LEU A 104 1.35 -13.95 12.51
C LEU A 104 1.81 -13.54 13.92
N LYS A 105 3.05 -13.11 14.09
CA LYS A 105 3.54 -12.56 15.36
C LYS A 105 2.73 -11.32 15.76
N TRP A 106 2.52 -10.38 14.83
CA TRP A 106 1.72 -9.18 15.07
C TRP A 106 0.26 -9.50 15.38
N PHE A 107 -0.34 -10.38 14.60
CA PHE A 107 -1.72 -10.81 14.81
C PHE A 107 -1.92 -11.42 16.21
N ASN A 108 -1.08 -12.35 16.61
CA ASN A 108 -1.16 -13.04 17.90
C ASN A 108 -0.92 -12.09 19.08
N ASP A 109 0.03 -11.14 18.95
CA ASP A 109 0.29 -10.15 20.00
C ASP A 109 -0.92 -9.22 20.20
N LEU A 110 -1.49 -8.69 19.11
CA LEU A 110 -2.67 -7.82 19.16
C LEU A 110 -3.91 -8.58 19.65
N LEU A 111 -4.09 -9.84 19.25
CA LEU A 111 -5.17 -10.70 19.74
C LEU A 111 -5.03 -10.95 21.26
N GLY A 112 -3.84 -11.29 21.73
CA GLY A 112 -3.55 -11.51 23.15
C GLY A 112 -3.77 -10.26 24.02
N LYS A 113 -3.66 -9.07 23.44
CA LYS A 113 -3.92 -7.78 24.09
C LYS A 113 -5.38 -7.32 23.98
N GLY A 114 -6.26 -8.11 23.36
CA GLY A 114 -7.67 -7.75 23.14
C GLY A 114 -7.85 -6.57 22.17
N LEU A 115 -6.87 -6.34 21.30
CA LEU A 115 -6.93 -5.36 20.21
C LEU A 115 -7.36 -5.96 18.88
N ILE A 116 -7.51 -7.28 18.82
CA ILE A 116 -8.22 -8.01 17.77
C ILE A 116 -9.36 -8.78 18.42
N GLU A 117 -10.57 -8.62 17.90
CA GLU A 117 -11.77 -9.29 18.39
C GLU A 117 -12.58 -9.89 17.25
N LYS A 118 -13.20 -11.04 17.52
CA LYS A 118 -14.16 -11.67 16.61
C LYS A 118 -15.51 -10.98 16.74
N LYS A 119 -16.09 -10.54 15.61
CA LYS A 119 -17.43 -9.97 15.55
C LYS A 119 -18.27 -10.70 14.52
N ALA A 120 -19.54 -10.95 14.87
CA ALA A 120 -20.54 -11.42 13.93
C ALA A 120 -20.90 -10.29 12.95
N GLU A 121 -21.08 -10.63 11.69
CA GLU A 121 -21.52 -9.71 10.65
C GLU A 121 -22.32 -10.47 9.58
N GLN A 122 -23.02 -9.74 8.73
CA GLN A 122 -23.60 -10.30 7.52
C GLN A 122 -22.69 -10.00 6.32
N GLN A 123 -22.59 -10.96 5.43
CA GLN A 123 -21.85 -10.82 4.18
C GLN A 123 -22.67 -11.32 2.99
N LEU A 124 -22.40 -10.78 1.80
CA LEU A 124 -23.01 -11.28 0.59
C LEU A 124 -22.35 -12.59 0.15
N GLN A 125 -23.19 -13.57 -0.21
CA GLN A 125 -22.79 -14.84 -0.79
C GLN A 125 -23.53 -15.09 -2.10
N CYS A 126 -22.81 -15.50 -3.12
CA CYS A 126 -23.42 -16.01 -4.34
C CYS A 126 -24.07 -17.37 -4.08
N GLN A 127 -25.36 -17.50 -4.39
CA GLN A 127 -26.08 -18.76 -4.20
C GLN A 127 -25.77 -19.79 -5.30
N THR A 128 -25.26 -19.34 -6.44
CA THR A 128 -24.88 -20.20 -7.57
C THR A 128 -23.50 -20.83 -7.38
N CYS A 129 -22.45 -20.03 -7.24
CA CYS A 129 -21.07 -20.52 -7.09
C CYS A 129 -20.59 -20.68 -5.65
N LYS A 130 -21.44 -20.33 -4.66
CA LYS A 130 -21.19 -20.44 -3.21
C LYS A 130 -20.01 -19.59 -2.68
N HIS A 131 -19.37 -18.77 -3.49
CA HIS A 131 -18.32 -17.86 -3.03
C HIS A 131 -18.91 -16.74 -2.15
N MET A 132 -18.20 -16.43 -1.08
CA MET A 132 -18.39 -15.18 -0.36
C MET A 132 -17.91 -14.02 -1.25
N LEU A 133 -18.57 -12.88 -1.16
CA LEU A 133 -18.37 -11.76 -2.07
C LEU A 133 -17.87 -10.51 -1.35
N PRO A 134 -16.68 -10.55 -0.71
CA PRO A 134 -16.10 -9.35 -0.11
C PRO A 134 -15.62 -8.37 -1.19
N ASP A 135 -15.65 -7.10 -0.85
CA ASP A 135 -15.03 -6.01 -1.59
C ASP A 135 -15.41 -6.04 -3.10
N ARG A 136 -14.44 -6.25 -4.00
CA ARG A 136 -14.62 -6.21 -5.46
C ARG A 136 -15.16 -7.49 -6.08
N PHE A 137 -15.53 -8.47 -5.29
CA PHE A 137 -16.19 -9.68 -5.78
C PHE A 137 -17.71 -9.50 -5.99
N VAL A 138 -18.26 -8.38 -5.56
CA VAL A 138 -19.63 -7.96 -5.85
C VAL A 138 -19.63 -6.59 -6.53
N GLU A 139 -20.57 -6.41 -7.43
CA GLU A 139 -20.86 -5.16 -8.12
C GLU A 139 -22.36 -4.97 -8.19
N GLY A 140 -22.82 -3.73 -8.16
CA GLY A 140 -24.22 -3.40 -8.23
C GLY A 140 -24.44 -1.90 -8.38
N GLU A 141 -25.69 -1.46 -8.34
CA GLU A 141 -26.02 -0.05 -8.41
C GLU A 141 -25.73 0.63 -7.06
N CYS A 142 -25.06 1.79 -7.11
CA CYS A 142 -24.76 2.60 -5.94
C CYS A 142 -26.03 3.15 -5.30
N TYR A 143 -26.24 2.91 -4.03
CA TYR A 143 -27.39 3.42 -3.28
C TYR A 143 -27.36 4.94 -3.01
N VAL A 144 -26.26 5.62 -3.35
CA VAL A 144 -26.09 7.07 -3.17
C VAL A 144 -26.28 7.84 -4.48
N CYS A 145 -25.58 7.43 -5.55
CA CYS A 145 -25.59 8.17 -6.82
C CYS A 145 -26.19 7.39 -7.99
N HIS A 146 -26.70 6.19 -7.76
CA HIS A 146 -27.30 5.32 -8.76
C HIS A 146 -26.38 4.91 -9.92
N TYR A 147 -25.05 5.01 -9.74
CA TYR A 147 -24.10 4.48 -10.70
C TYR A 147 -24.22 2.95 -10.78
N PRO A 148 -24.42 2.37 -11.97
CA PRO A 148 -24.83 0.95 -12.10
C PRO A 148 -23.72 -0.07 -11.82
N GLU A 149 -22.46 0.36 -11.78
CA GLU A 149 -21.28 -0.53 -11.64
C GLU A 149 -20.46 -0.15 -10.40
N ALA A 150 -21.13 0.17 -9.29
CA ALA A 150 -20.47 0.39 -8.01
C ALA A 150 -19.90 -0.93 -7.47
N ARG A 151 -18.69 -0.88 -6.98
CA ARG A 151 -18.00 -2.04 -6.40
C ARG A 151 -18.41 -2.20 -4.94
N GLY A 152 -18.24 -3.38 -4.39
CA GLY A 152 -18.59 -3.64 -2.99
C GLY A 152 -17.71 -2.92 -1.96
N ASP A 153 -16.61 -2.29 -2.37
CA ASP A 153 -15.73 -1.48 -1.53
C ASP A 153 -15.93 0.04 -1.75
N GLU A 154 -16.10 0.47 -3.00
CA GLU A 154 -16.14 1.88 -3.37
C GLU A 154 -16.94 2.11 -4.64
N CYS A 155 -17.68 3.21 -4.70
CA CYS A 155 -18.31 3.67 -5.92
C CYS A 155 -17.32 4.51 -6.75
N PRO A 156 -16.92 4.07 -7.97
CA PRO A 156 -15.95 4.80 -8.78
C PRO A 156 -16.47 6.13 -9.32
N SER A 157 -17.78 6.38 -9.24
CA SER A 157 -18.41 7.61 -9.72
C SER A 157 -18.44 8.71 -8.65
N CYS A 158 -18.90 8.40 -7.43
CA CYS A 158 -19.06 9.41 -6.37
C CYS A 158 -18.07 9.25 -5.21
N GLY A 159 -17.19 8.24 -5.23
CA GLY A 159 -16.19 8.01 -4.17
C GLY A 159 -16.77 7.52 -2.84
N THR A 160 -18.08 7.20 -2.79
CA THR A 160 -18.69 6.67 -1.57
C THR A 160 -18.12 5.31 -1.23
N TRP A 161 -17.72 5.13 0.02
CA TRP A 161 -17.43 3.81 0.57
C TRP A 161 -18.73 3.00 0.64
N ILE A 162 -18.75 1.92 -0.09
CA ILE A 162 -19.95 1.08 -0.22
C ILE A 162 -20.04 0.11 0.98
N ASP A 163 -21.25 0.05 1.54
CA ASP A 163 -21.69 -1.10 2.32
C ASP A 163 -22.25 -2.14 1.32
N PRO A 164 -21.58 -3.28 1.12
CA PRO A 164 -22.01 -4.26 0.11
C PRO A 164 -23.45 -4.72 0.28
N LEU A 165 -23.94 -4.77 1.53
CA LEU A 165 -25.30 -5.18 1.85
C LEU A 165 -26.38 -4.20 1.35
N LYS A 166 -26.00 -2.97 1.05
CA LYS A 166 -26.88 -1.91 0.52
C LYS A 166 -26.82 -1.75 -0.99
N LEU A 167 -25.93 -2.48 -1.68
CA LEU A 167 -25.89 -2.45 -3.14
C LEU A 167 -27.25 -2.84 -3.72
N ILE A 168 -27.71 -2.08 -4.68
CA ILE A 168 -28.95 -2.35 -5.39
C ILE A 168 -28.62 -3.35 -6.53
N ASN A 169 -29.39 -4.43 -6.65
CA ASN A 169 -29.20 -5.47 -7.64
C ASN A 169 -27.76 -6.04 -7.69
N PRO A 170 -27.22 -6.55 -6.57
CA PRO A 170 -25.84 -7.04 -6.53
C PRO A 170 -25.62 -8.24 -7.47
N VAL A 171 -24.45 -8.26 -8.12
CA VAL A 171 -24.02 -9.28 -9.08
C VAL A 171 -22.69 -9.88 -8.65
N CYS A 172 -22.61 -11.21 -8.66
CA CYS A 172 -21.38 -11.94 -8.40
C CYS A 172 -20.36 -11.76 -9.54
N LYS A 173 -19.17 -11.28 -9.24
CA LYS A 173 -18.10 -11.09 -10.24
C LYS A 173 -17.39 -12.40 -10.63
N PHE A 174 -17.60 -13.51 -9.90
CA PHE A 174 -17.04 -14.81 -10.28
C PHE A 174 -17.82 -15.48 -11.42
N CYS A 175 -19.16 -15.50 -11.32
CA CYS A 175 -20.00 -16.25 -12.25
C CYS A 175 -21.10 -15.43 -12.94
N GLY A 176 -21.18 -14.11 -12.67
CA GLY A 176 -22.19 -13.23 -13.26
C GLY A 176 -23.60 -13.42 -12.67
N SER A 177 -23.80 -14.29 -11.69
CA SER A 177 -25.11 -14.56 -11.11
C SER A 177 -25.63 -13.36 -10.32
N LYS A 178 -26.94 -13.11 -10.44
CA LYS A 178 -27.71 -12.15 -9.63
C LYS A 178 -28.30 -12.78 -8.37
N GLU A 179 -28.15 -14.09 -8.19
CA GLU A 179 -28.60 -14.79 -6.99
C GLU A 179 -27.61 -14.59 -5.85
N VAL A 180 -27.61 -13.38 -5.32
CA VAL A 180 -26.74 -12.96 -4.19
C VAL A 180 -27.62 -12.75 -2.96
N LYS A 181 -27.21 -13.33 -1.82
CA LYS A 181 -27.93 -13.20 -0.54
C LYS A 181 -26.98 -12.83 0.58
N ALA A 182 -27.49 -12.07 1.54
CA ALA A 182 -26.82 -11.88 2.82
C ALA A 182 -26.87 -13.19 3.63
N VAL A 183 -25.73 -13.56 4.20
CA VAL A 183 -25.57 -14.71 5.09
C VAL A 183 -24.84 -14.29 6.35
N ASP A 184 -25.15 -14.92 7.47
CA ASP A 184 -24.44 -14.69 8.70
C ASP A 184 -23.00 -15.20 8.60
N SER A 185 -22.07 -14.37 9.00
CA SER A 185 -20.65 -14.65 9.00
C SER A 185 -19.98 -14.04 10.24
N TYR A 186 -18.70 -14.11 10.32
CA TYR A 186 -17.91 -13.46 11.34
C TYR A 186 -16.54 -13.08 10.77
N GLN A 187 -15.98 -11.99 11.26
CA GLN A 187 -14.63 -11.57 10.95
C GLN A 187 -13.89 -11.17 12.22
N TRP A 188 -12.57 -11.12 12.16
CA TRP A 188 -11.75 -10.51 13.19
C TRP A 188 -11.56 -9.04 12.85
N TYR A 189 -11.75 -8.20 13.85
CA TYR A 189 -11.68 -6.76 13.76
C TYR A 189 -10.48 -6.24 14.54
N LEU A 190 -9.69 -5.37 13.92
CA LEU A 190 -8.74 -4.52 14.64
C LEU A 190 -9.53 -3.44 15.36
N MET A 191 -9.41 -3.41 16.69
CA MET A 191 -10.18 -2.56 17.59
C MET A 191 -9.55 -1.17 17.66
N LEU A 192 -9.63 -0.41 16.55
CA LEU A 192 -9.08 0.93 16.46
C LEU A 192 -9.67 1.87 17.51
N SER A 193 -10.95 1.71 17.84
CA SER A 193 -11.66 2.50 18.85
C SER A 193 -11.00 2.43 20.22
N LYS A 194 -10.44 1.29 20.62
CA LYS A 194 -9.71 1.12 21.89
C LYS A 194 -8.36 1.86 21.90
N MET A 195 -7.85 2.20 20.75
CA MET A 195 -6.56 2.87 20.58
C MET A 195 -6.70 4.37 20.24
N HIS A 196 -7.92 4.90 20.29
CA HIS A 196 -8.16 6.31 19.92
C HIS A 196 -7.33 7.29 20.75
N GLU A 197 -7.40 7.22 22.07
CA GLU A 197 -6.63 8.12 22.95
C GLU A 197 -5.12 7.97 22.81
N PRO A 198 -4.52 6.74 22.85
CA PRO A 198 -3.10 6.56 22.59
C PRO A 198 -2.67 7.09 21.23
N PHE A 199 -3.50 6.87 20.20
CA PHE A 199 -3.26 7.37 18.85
C PHE A 199 -3.27 8.90 18.82
N GLN A 200 -4.29 9.56 19.37
CA GLN A 200 -4.39 11.01 19.39
C GLN A 200 -3.18 11.64 20.11
N LYS A 201 -2.81 11.11 21.27
CA LYS A 201 -1.62 11.58 22.00
C LYS A 201 -0.34 11.48 21.18
N TRP A 202 -0.15 10.40 20.46
CA TRP A 202 0.98 10.24 19.55
C TRP A 202 0.86 11.18 18.34
N PHE A 203 -0.30 11.27 17.71
CA PHE A 203 -0.54 12.07 16.50
C PHE A 203 -0.29 13.57 16.75
N GLU A 204 -0.64 14.11 17.93
CA GLU A 204 -0.30 15.49 18.31
C GLU A 204 1.21 15.77 18.16
N THR A 205 2.05 14.79 18.43
CA THR A 205 3.50 14.93 18.26
C THR A 205 3.94 14.92 16.79
N ARG A 206 3.07 14.50 15.86
CA ARG A 206 3.35 14.42 14.42
C ARG A 206 2.87 15.65 13.67
N LYS A 207 1.84 16.32 14.13
CA LYS A 207 1.25 17.51 13.49
C LYS A 207 2.29 18.58 13.10
N PRO A 208 3.30 18.92 13.91
CA PRO A 208 4.31 19.91 13.53
C PRO A 208 5.29 19.43 12.45
N ILE A 209 5.35 18.12 12.20
CA ILE A 209 6.36 17.47 11.35
C ILE A 209 5.75 17.09 9.99
N TRP A 210 4.55 16.51 10.01
CA TRP A 210 3.92 15.98 8.82
C TRP A 210 3.43 17.09 7.88
N ARG A 211 3.31 16.75 6.60
CA ARG A 211 2.90 17.69 5.56
C ARG A 211 1.47 18.21 5.76
N LYS A 212 1.23 19.44 5.29
CA LYS A 212 -0.07 20.12 5.38
C LYS A 212 -1.23 19.43 4.65
N ASN A 213 -0.96 18.54 3.71
CA ASN A 213 -1.99 17.73 3.06
C ASN A 213 -2.34 16.46 3.85
N VAL A 214 -1.49 16.02 4.77
CA VAL A 214 -1.72 14.81 5.59
C VAL A 214 -2.46 15.13 6.87
N VAL A 215 -2.03 16.16 7.61
CA VAL A 215 -2.56 16.47 8.94
C VAL A 215 -4.07 16.71 8.92
N PRO A 216 -4.64 17.60 8.09
CA PRO A 216 -6.09 17.83 8.06
C PRO A 216 -6.89 16.60 7.63
N PHE A 217 -6.32 15.77 6.75
CA PHE A 217 -6.97 14.53 6.34
C PHE A 217 -7.10 13.55 7.52
N VAL A 218 -6.02 13.35 8.28
CA VAL A 218 -6.05 12.50 9.48
C VAL A 218 -6.99 13.06 10.54
N GLU A 219 -6.95 14.37 10.80
CA GLU A 219 -7.86 15.02 11.73
C GLU A 219 -9.32 14.81 11.37
N SER A 220 -9.67 14.94 10.08
CA SER A 220 -11.05 14.73 9.62
C SER A 220 -11.56 13.30 9.87
N LEU A 221 -10.67 12.29 9.76
CA LEU A 221 -11.02 10.88 9.95
C LEU A 221 -11.02 10.45 11.42
N THR A 222 -10.35 11.20 12.28
CA THR A 222 -10.16 10.82 13.69
C THR A 222 -10.82 11.80 14.66
N LYS A 223 -11.66 12.71 14.15
CA LYS A 223 -12.31 13.78 14.92
C LYS A 223 -13.19 13.24 16.07
N ASP A 224 -14.01 12.22 15.76
CA ASP A 224 -14.95 11.68 16.74
C ASP A 224 -14.35 10.46 17.46
N ASN A 225 -14.22 9.38 16.75
CA ASN A 225 -13.55 8.17 17.25
C ASN A 225 -13.01 7.36 16.06
N LEU A 226 -12.00 6.54 16.31
CA LEU A 226 -11.53 5.58 15.32
C LEU A 226 -12.56 4.45 15.16
N VAL A 227 -12.85 4.08 13.92
CA VAL A 227 -13.81 3.03 13.59
C VAL A 227 -13.09 1.70 13.40
N ASP A 228 -13.52 0.69 14.15
CA ASP A 228 -12.97 -0.67 14.06
C ASP A 228 -13.06 -1.23 12.64
N ARG A 229 -12.04 -2.00 12.25
CA ARG A 229 -11.91 -2.51 10.87
C ARG A 229 -11.75 -4.02 10.86
N ALA A 230 -12.53 -4.69 10.00
CA ALA A 230 -12.36 -6.11 9.73
C ALA A 230 -10.99 -6.33 9.04
N ILE A 231 -10.18 -7.20 9.63
CA ILE A 231 -8.82 -7.53 9.16
C ILE A 231 -8.72 -8.97 8.66
N THR A 232 -9.83 -9.62 8.42
CA THR A 232 -9.88 -10.94 7.79
C THR A 232 -10.88 -10.96 6.64
N ARG A 233 -10.69 -11.89 5.70
CA ARG A 233 -11.57 -12.06 4.55
C ARG A 233 -11.71 -13.54 4.20
N ASP A 234 -12.82 -13.89 3.60
CA ASP A 234 -13.06 -15.22 3.02
C ASP A 234 -12.45 -15.25 1.61
N LEU A 235 -11.18 -15.64 1.51
CA LEU A 235 -10.37 -15.64 0.30
C LEU A 235 -9.54 -16.92 0.20
N ASP A 236 -9.13 -17.29 -1.01
CA ASP A 236 -8.27 -18.46 -1.25
C ASP A 236 -6.77 -18.11 -1.20
N TRP A 237 -6.42 -16.82 -1.39
CA TRP A 237 -5.04 -16.34 -1.44
C TRP A 237 -4.76 -15.30 -0.36
N GLY A 238 -3.71 -15.48 0.40
CA GLY A 238 -3.29 -14.64 1.52
C GLY A 238 -2.76 -15.48 2.69
N ILE A 239 -2.43 -14.81 3.79
CA ILE A 239 -1.96 -15.45 5.02
C ILE A 239 -3.15 -16.00 5.80
N ASP A 240 -3.09 -17.29 6.18
CA ASP A 240 -4.13 -17.91 7.01
C ASP A 240 -4.24 -17.25 8.38
N VAL A 241 -5.45 -17.04 8.83
CA VAL A 241 -5.72 -16.52 10.18
C VAL A 241 -5.33 -17.60 11.22
N PRO A 242 -4.48 -17.28 12.22
CA PRO A 242 -3.85 -18.29 13.09
C PRO A 242 -4.72 -18.76 14.25
N VAL A 243 -6.04 -18.81 14.06
CA VAL A 243 -6.98 -19.33 15.08
C VAL A 243 -7.85 -20.45 14.49
N PRO A 244 -8.10 -21.53 15.23
CA PRO A 244 -8.75 -22.75 14.70
C PRO A 244 -10.13 -22.49 14.08
N GLU A 245 -10.91 -21.59 14.69
CA GLU A 245 -12.25 -21.26 14.21
C GLU A 245 -12.28 -20.38 12.96
N ALA A 246 -11.13 -19.87 12.51
CA ALA A 246 -11.00 -19.05 11.30
C ALA A 246 -10.64 -19.87 10.05
N LYS A 247 -10.85 -21.18 10.05
CA LYS A 247 -10.54 -22.04 8.91
C LYS A 247 -11.16 -21.49 7.61
N GLY A 248 -10.33 -21.31 6.57
CA GLY A 248 -10.73 -20.76 5.28
C GLY A 248 -10.73 -19.24 5.21
N LYS A 249 -10.35 -18.55 6.27
CA LYS A 249 -10.19 -17.09 6.26
C LYS A 249 -8.73 -16.68 6.12
N LYS A 250 -8.50 -15.59 5.41
CA LYS A 250 -7.18 -14.98 5.23
C LYS A 250 -7.10 -13.63 5.93
N ILE A 251 -5.90 -13.28 6.36
CA ILE A 251 -5.59 -11.91 6.83
C ILE A 251 -5.76 -10.96 5.65
N TYR A 252 -6.42 -9.83 5.89
CA TYR A 252 -6.67 -8.81 4.88
C TYR A 252 -5.40 -8.04 4.53
N VAL A 253 -5.19 -7.82 3.23
CA VAL A 253 -3.98 -7.22 2.68
C VAL A 253 -3.57 -5.89 3.34
N TRP A 254 -4.52 -5.08 3.76
CA TRP A 254 -4.20 -3.80 4.43
C TRP A 254 -3.78 -3.92 5.90
N PHE A 255 -3.91 -5.12 6.48
CA PHE A 255 -3.30 -5.43 7.77
C PHE A 255 -1.86 -5.95 7.58
N ASP A 256 -1.63 -6.86 6.63
CA ASP A 256 -0.32 -7.48 6.45
C ASP A 256 0.66 -6.61 5.64
N ALA A 257 0.22 -5.89 4.62
CA ALA A 257 1.10 -5.11 3.76
C ALA A 257 2.02 -4.13 4.51
N PRO A 258 1.55 -3.31 5.47
CA PRO A 258 2.44 -2.42 6.22
C PRO A 258 3.47 -3.16 7.09
N ILE A 259 3.15 -4.37 7.56
CA ILE A 259 4.10 -5.23 8.28
C ILE A 259 5.24 -5.67 7.35
N GLY A 260 5.03 -5.63 6.03
CA GLY A 260 6.03 -5.89 5.01
C GLY A 260 7.30 -5.07 5.18
N TYR A 261 7.19 -3.82 5.62
CA TYR A 261 8.39 -3.00 5.90
C TYR A 261 9.22 -3.58 7.04
N VAL A 262 8.57 -4.07 8.08
CA VAL A 262 9.22 -4.65 9.26
C VAL A 262 9.85 -5.99 8.92
N SER A 263 9.11 -6.87 8.27
CA SER A 263 9.59 -8.20 7.86
C SER A 263 10.72 -8.13 6.84
N ASN A 264 10.66 -7.19 5.89
CA ASN A 264 11.71 -6.95 4.90
C ASN A 264 12.97 -6.36 5.57
N THR A 265 12.86 -5.53 6.59
CA THR A 265 14.01 -5.07 7.38
C THR A 265 14.68 -6.23 8.11
N LYS A 266 13.88 -7.11 8.74
CA LYS A 266 14.36 -8.34 9.40
C LYS A 266 15.14 -9.22 8.43
N GLU A 267 14.57 -9.48 7.26
CA GLU A 267 15.17 -10.33 6.24
C GLU A 267 16.44 -9.71 5.63
N PHE A 268 16.45 -8.38 5.42
CA PHE A 268 17.62 -7.63 5.00
C PHE A 268 18.81 -7.83 5.95
N LEU A 269 18.59 -7.60 7.24
CA LEU A 269 19.66 -7.73 8.25
C LEU A 269 20.17 -9.17 8.33
N LYS A 270 19.27 -10.15 8.24
CA LYS A 270 19.65 -11.57 8.20
C LYS A 270 20.50 -11.90 6.97
N LYS A 271 20.09 -11.48 5.77
CA LYS A 271 20.81 -11.78 4.52
C LYS A 271 22.14 -11.03 4.38
N SER A 272 22.22 -9.83 4.95
CA SER A 272 23.48 -9.06 4.97
C SER A 272 24.49 -9.53 6.01
N GLY A 273 24.15 -10.54 6.82
CA GLY A 273 25.00 -10.99 7.92
C GLY A 273 25.18 -9.96 9.03
N SER A 274 24.28 -8.98 9.13
CA SER A 274 24.34 -7.96 10.17
C SER A 274 24.10 -8.54 11.57
N SER A 275 24.84 -8.06 12.55
CA SER A 275 24.59 -8.37 13.95
C SER A 275 23.51 -7.51 14.60
N GLU A 276 22.93 -6.54 13.86
CA GLU A 276 21.88 -5.66 14.36
C GLU A 276 20.53 -6.39 14.42
N ASP A 277 19.79 -6.12 15.49
CA ASP A 277 18.41 -6.59 15.67
C ASP A 277 17.43 -5.61 15.03
N TYR A 278 16.47 -6.14 14.23
CA TYR A 278 15.51 -5.32 13.48
C TYR A 278 14.55 -4.51 14.37
N ILE A 279 14.27 -4.97 15.59
CA ILE A 279 13.47 -4.24 16.58
C ILE A 279 14.36 -3.28 17.36
N LYS A 280 15.34 -3.83 18.11
CA LYS A 280 16.15 -3.07 19.06
C LYS A 280 16.95 -1.95 18.40
N ASP A 281 17.55 -2.23 17.25
CA ASP A 281 18.50 -1.31 16.59
C ASP A 281 17.85 -0.48 15.48
N TRP A 282 16.61 -0.83 15.05
CA TRP A 282 15.90 -0.16 13.97
C TRP A 282 14.48 0.24 14.37
N TRP A 283 13.49 -0.64 14.28
CA TRP A 283 12.07 -0.28 14.42
C TRP A 283 11.67 0.20 15.83
N GLY A 284 12.26 -0.32 16.88
CA GLY A 284 11.98 0.08 18.27
C GLY A 284 12.95 1.12 18.82
N SER A 285 14.00 1.49 18.08
CA SER A 285 15.03 2.43 18.54
C SER A 285 14.55 3.88 18.46
N LYS A 286 14.84 4.67 19.51
CA LYS A 286 14.58 6.11 19.55
C LYS A 286 15.56 6.92 18.68
N ASP A 287 16.72 6.33 18.32
CA ASP A 287 17.76 6.96 17.51
C ASP A 287 17.53 6.79 16.00
N VAL A 288 16.45 6.12 15.62
CA VAL A 288 16.05 5.89 14.23
C VAL A 288 14.88 6.77 13.83
N LYS A 289 15.01 7.48 12.74
CA LYS A 289 13.88 8.13 12.05
C LYS A 289 13.30 7.20 11.02
N ILE A 290 12.04 6.82 11.20
CA ILE A 290 11.27 5.99 10.28
C ILE A 290 10.49 6.92 9.35
N ILE A 291 10.77 6.87 8.04
CA ILE A 291 10.19 7.77 7.04
C ILE A 291 9.54 6.94 5.95
N ASN A 292 8.23 7.09 5.78
CA ASN A 292 7.47 6.33 4.78
C ASN A 292 7.08 7.23 3.61
N PHE A 293 7.68 7.00 2.43
CA PHE A 293 7.29 7.66 1.17
C PHE A 293 6.09 6.94 0.55
N ILE A 294 4.99 7.65 0.36
CA ILE A 294 3.73 7.08 -0.12
C ILE A 294 3.00 8.01 -1.12
N GLY A 295 2.03 7.47 -1.86
CA GLY A 295 1.01 8.25 -2.54
C GLY A 295 -0.14 8.63 -1.59
N LYS A 296 -0.90 9.66 -1.91
CA LYS A 296 -2.02 10.17 -1.09
C LYS A 296 -3.11 9.15 -0.79
N ASP A 297 -3.32 8.19 -1.68
CA ASP A 297 -4.25 7.07 -1.54
C ASP A 297 -3.89 6.10 -0.40
N ASN A 298 -2.63 6.12 0.04
CA ASN A 298 -2.13 5.28 1.12
C ASN A 298 -2.09 5.97 2.49
N ILE A 299 -2.52 7.23 2.59
CA ILE A 299 -2.41 8.01 3.83
C ILE A 299 -3.08 7.29 5.00
N ILE A 300 -4.32 6.80 4.86
CA ILE A 300 -5.07 6.16 5.96
C ILE A 300 -4.32 4.96 6.55
N PHE A 301 -3.69 4.16 5.70
CA PHE A 301 -2.99 2.94 6.13
C PHE A 301 -1.71 3.25 6.90
N HIS A 302 -0.97 4.29 6.47
CA HIS A 302 0.32 4.66 7.05
C HIS A 302 0.23 5.71 8.15
N SER A 303 -0.85 6.50 8.18
CA SER A 303 -1.05 7.52 9.21
C SER A 303 -1.94 7.08 10.37
N ILE A 304 -2.79 6.06 10.18
CA ILE A 304 -3.75 5.59 11.19
C ILE A 304 -3.55 4.10 11.48
N ILE A 305 -3.75 3.22 10.49
CA ILE A 305 -3.79 1.77 10.71
C ILE A 305 -2.45 1.24 11.24
N PHE A 306 -1.37 1.47 10.51
CA PHE A 306 -0.04 1.00 10.91
C PHE A 306 0.46 1.64 12.22
N PRO A 307 0.31 2.96 12.46
CA PRO A 307 0.59 3.55 13.77
C PRO A 307 -0.21 2.94 14.92
N VAL A 308 -1.51 2.67 14.74
CA VAL A 308 -2.33 2.00 15.77
C VAL A 308 -1.81 0.60 16.05
N MET A 309 -1.48 -0.16 15.02
CA MET A 309 -0.87 -1.49 15.18
C MET A 309 0.47 -1.41 15.90
N SER A 310 1.31 -0.45 15.56
CA SER A 310 2.62 -0.21 16.18
C SER A 310 2.49 0.14 17.68
N LEU A 311 1.61 1.09 17.99
CA LEU A 311 1.30 1.47 19.38
C LEU A 311 0.70 0.30 20.17
N GLY A 312 -0.18 -0.47 19.53
CA GLY A 312 -0.83 -1.63 20.15
C GLY A 312 0.16 -2.75 20.48
N THR A 313 1.06 -3.07 19.57
CA THR A 313 2.12 -4.06 19.82
C THR A 313 3.16 -3.55 20.81
N GLY A 314 3.54 -2.28 20.70
CA GLY A 314 4.51 -1.63 21.57
C GLY A 314 5.98 -2.04 21.34
N PHE A 315 6.25 -2.95 20.38
CA PHE A 315 7.63 -3.37 20.08
C PHE A 315 8.24 -2.65 18.87
N VAL A 316 7.45 -1.91 18.09
CA VAL A 316 7.94 -1.03 17.03
C VAL A 316 7.44 0.40 17.24
N ASN A 317 8.23 1.37 16.84
CA ASN A 317 7.81 2.77 16.86
C ASN A 317 6.92 3.07 15.66
N PRO A 318 5.88 3.89 15.82
CA PRO A 318 5.15 4.42 14.69
C PRO A 318 6.02 5.35 13.83
N VAL A 319 5.59 5.58 12.59
CA VAL A 319 6.30 6.40 11.61
C VAL A 319 6.62 7.80 12.13
N SER A 320 7.87 8.25 11.90
CA SER A 320 8.34 9.57 12.33
C SER A 320 7.89 10.67 11.39
N ASP A 321 7.97 10.43 10.08
CA ASP A 321 7.58 11.35 9.01
C ASP A 321 6.93 10.60 7.85
N LEU A 322 5.97 11.25 7.21
CA LEU A 322 5.11 10.65 6.19
C LEU A 322 5.04 11.56 4.94
N PRO A 323 6.06 11.56 4.07
CA PRO A 323 6.01 12.23 2.79
C PRO A 323 4.97 11.59 1.85
N ALA A 324 3.71 12.06 1.94
CA ALA A 324 2.61 11.63 1.09
C ALA A 324 2.49 12.58 -0.09
N ASN A 325 2.80 12.10 -1.29
CA ASN A 325 2.74 12.88 -2.51
C ASN A 325 1.37 12.80 -3.19
N GLN A 326 1.03 13.87 -3.92
CA GLN A 326 -0.15 13.95 -4.78
C GLN A 326 0.07 13.12 -6.06
N TYR A 327 -0.81 13.24 -7.06
CA TYR A 327 -0.67 12.48 -8.30
C TYR A 327 0.18 13.21 -9.36
N VAL A 328 0.88 12.43 -10.16
CA VAL A 328 1.43 12.90 -11.43
C VAL A 328 0.44 12.49 -12.52
N ASN A 329 0.01 13.44 -13.32
CA ASN A 329 -0.86 13.24 -14.47
C ASN A 329 -0.03 13.06 -15.76
N LEU A 330 -0.64 12.60 -16.83
CA LEU A 330 -0.08 12.56 -18.18
C LEU A 330 -0.84 13.56 -19.06
N GLU A 331 -0.15 14.56 -19.58
CA GLU A 331 -0.75 15.60 -20.44
C GLU A 331 -2.04 16.18 -19.81
N GLY A 332 -2.00 16.47 -18.49
CA GLY A 332 -3.13 17.02 -17.72
C GLY A 332 -4.23 16.06 -17.34
N LYS A 333 -4.13 14.77 -17.66
CA LYS A 333 -5.13 13.74 -17.32
C LYS A 333 -4.51 12.63 -16.48
N GLN A 334 -5.31 12.05 -15.57
CA GLN A 334 -4.86 10.90 -14.78
C GLN A 334 -4.44 9.72 -15.66
N PHE A 335 -3.37 9.04 -15.25
CA PHE A 335 -2.98 7.76 -15.85
C PHE A 335 -4.13 6.77 -15.77
N SER A 336 -4.44 6.08 -16.87
CA SER A 336 -5.50 5.08 -16.94
C SER A 336 -5.11 3.95 -17.87
N LYS A 337 -4.67 2.83 -17.29
CA LYS A 337 -4.31 1.63 -18.04
C LYS A 337 -5.50 1.05 -18.82
N SER A 338 -6.67 1.03 -18.19
CA SER A 338 -7.89 0.52 -18.83
C SER A 338 -8.35 1.32 -20.05
N LYS A 339 -7.95 2.61 -20.12
CA LYS A 339 -8.24 3.50 -21.25
C LYS A 339 -7.05 3.67 -22.22
N GLY A 340 -5.96 2.93 -22.01
CA GLY A 340 -4.73 3.08 -22.81
C GLY A 340 -4.01 4.42 -22.63
N TRP A 341 -4.35 5.19 -21.60
CA TRP A 341 -3.76 6.51 -21.31
C TRP A 341 -2.67 6.38 -20.25
N TYR A 342 -1.53 5.84 -20.65
CA TYR A 342 -0.36 5.69 -19.79
C TYR A 342 0.92 5.67 -20.65
N VAL A 343 2.05 5.94 -20.00
CA VAL A 343 3.38 5.76 -20.59
C VAL A 343 3.93 4.44 -20.06
N ASP A 344 4.37 3.58 -20.95
CA ASP A 344 5.16 2.42 -20.58
C ASP A 344 6.53 2.90 -20.09
N ALA A 345 6.78 2.70 -18.80
CA ALA A 345 8.01 3.19 -18.18
C ALA A 345 9.26 2.43 -18.68
N ASP A 346 9.09 1.17 -19.08
CA ASP A 346 10.19 0.36 -19.63
C ASP A 346 10.57 0.78 -21.05
N GLU A 347 9.57 1.09 -21.87
CA GLU A 347 9.79 1.65 -23.21
C GLU A 347 10.42 3.04 -23.15
N ALA A 348 9.90 3.90 -22.28
CA ALA A 348 10.41 5.26 -22.14
C ALA A 348 11.89 5.30 -21.73
N ILE A 349 12.32 4.45 -20.79
CA ILE A 349 13.72 4.43 -20.37
C ILE A 349 14.64 3.93 -21.46
N SER A 350 14.14 3.03 -22.31
CA SER A 350 14.89 2.55 -23.48
C SER A 350 15.11 3.64 -24.52
N GLN A 351 14.21 4.62 -24.61
CA GLN A 351 14.29 5.75 -25.56
C GLN A 351 15.10 6.93 -25.03
N PHE A 352 14.94 7.28 -23.75
CA PHE A 352 15.46 8.55 -23.20
C PHE A 352 16.60 8.36 -22.19
N GLY A 353 16.84 7.14 -21.72
CA GLY A 353 17.82 6.84 -20.67
C GLY A 353 17.37 7.19 -19.28
N SER A 354 18.06 6.64 -18.27
CA SER A 354 17.73 6.82 -16.85
C SER A 354 17.93 8.26 -16.39
N ASP A 355 19.06 8.88 -16.72
CA ASP A 355 19.42 10.22 -16.25
C ASP A 355 18.41 11.29 -16.66
N ALA A 356 18.03 11.31 -17.95
CA ALA A 356 17.08 12.26 -18.49
C ALA A 356 15.69 12.12 -17.84
N LEU A 357 15.21 10.88 -17.70
CA LEU A 357 13.91 10.63 -17.08
C LEU A 357 13.94 10.90 -15.57
N ARG A 358 14.98 10.47 -14.85
CA ARG A 358 15.15 10.79 -13.43
C ARG A 358 15.18 12.29 -13.18
N PHE A 359 15.94 13.04 -13.98
CA PHE A 359 16.05 14.50 -13.88
C PHE A 359 14.69 15.17 -14.06
N TYR A 360 13.97 14.83 -15.13
CA TYR A 360 12.66 15.41 -15.39
C TYR A 360 11.61 14.98 -14.34
N LEU A 361 11.51 13.69 -14.03
CA LEU A 361 10.57 13.18 -13.03
C LEU A 361 10.82 13.77 -11.63
N THR A 362 12.09 14.05 -11.28
CA THR A 362 12.42 14.74 -10.03
C THR A 362 11.82 16.14 -9.99
N SER A 363 11.83 16.87 -11.11
CA SER A 363 11.21 18.19 -11.18
C SER A 363 9.68 18.18 -11.12
N LEU A 364 9.06 17.01 -11.27
CA LEU A 364 7.62 16.79 -11.24
C LEU A 364 7.13 16.19 -9.93
N ILE A 365 8.00 15.99 -8.92
CA ILE A 365 7.57 15.39 -7.63
C ILE A 365 6.39 16.19 -7.06
N PRO A 366 5.20 15.56 -6.90
CA PRO A 366 3.96 16.28 -6.59
C PRO A 366 3.77 16.45 -5.08
N GLU A 367 4.64 17.22 -4.42
CA GLU A 367 4.67 17.32 -2.97
C GLU A 367 3.41 17.94 -2.34
N THR A 368 2.85 18.95 -2.96
CA THR A 368 1.74 19.74 -2.39
C THR A 368 0.50 19.75 -3.27
N SER A 369 0.66 19.57 -4.57
CA SER A 369 -0.42 19.55 -5.57
C SER A 369 -0.09 18.55 -6.67
N ASP A 370 -1.11 18.13 -7.41
CA ASP A 370 -0.91 17.28 -8.58
C ASP A 370 0.00 17.98 -9.59
N SER A 371 0.91 17.25 -10.21
CA SER A 371 1.77 17.69 -11.30
C SER A 371 1.41 16.98 -12.61
N SER A 372 2.04 17.34 -13.72
CA SER A 372 1.78 16.70 -15.00
C SER A 372 3.06 16.44 -15.78
N PHE A 373 3.25 15.19 -16.17
CA PHE A 373 4.25 14.83 -17.18
C PHE A 373 3.75 15.24 -18.55
N THR A 374 4.61 15.90 -19.32
CA THR A 374 4.37 16.21 -20.74
C THR A 374 5.62 15.90 -21.56
N TRP A 375 5.44 15.42 -22.80
CA TRP A 375 6.57 15.12 -23.69
C TRP A 375 7.36 16.38 -24.04
N LYS A 376 6.64 17.47 -24.28
CA LYS A 376 7.28 18.79 -24.53
C LYS A 376 8.07 19.28 -23.32
N GLY A 377 7.56 19.04 -22.11
CA GLY A 377 8.26 19.36 -20.88
C GLY A 377 9.54 18.57 -20.70
N LEU A 378 9.53 17.27 -21.04
CA LEU A 378 10.73 16.43 -21.04
C LEU A 378 11.79 16.97 -22.00
N GLU A 379 11.41 17.25 -23.25
CA GLU A 379 12.30 17.81 -24.28
C GLU A 379 12.94 19.14 -23.81
N LEU A 380 12.11 20.06 -23.35
CA LEU A 380 12.57 21.38 -22.89
C LEU A 380 13.51 21.24 -21.68
N LYS A 381 13.18 20.40 -20.71
CA LYS A 381 13.95 20.22 -19.47
C LYS A 381 15.32 19.61 -19.77
N ILE A 382 15.38 18.60 -20.65
CA ILE A 382 16.65 18.01 -21.09
C ILE A 382 17.52 19.04 -21.82
N ASN A 383 16.97 19.71 -22.80
CA ASN A 383 17.77 20.62 -23.65
C ASN A 383 18.20 21.89 -22.91
N SER A 384 17.28 22.52 -22.15
CA SER A 384 17.56 23.81 -21.51
C SER A 384 18.33 23.72 -20.20
N GLU A 385 18.14 22.63 -19.42
CA GLU A 385 18.73 22.53 -18.09
C GLU A 385 19.78 21.41 -18.00
N LEU A 386 19.45 20.18 -18.41
CA LEU A 386 20.39 19.07 -18.26
C LEU A 386 21.60 19.26 -19.21
N ALA A 387 21.35 19.48 -20.49
CA ALA A 387 22.42 19.62 -21.46
C ALA A 387 23.19 20.96 -21.33
N ASN A 388 22.46 22.10 -21.19
CA ASN A 388 23.10 23.40 -21.22
C ASN A 388 23.70 23.86 -19.88
N ASN A 389 23.20 23.37 -18.72
CA ASN A 389 23.68 23.84 -17.43
C ASN A 389 24.53 22.79 -16.69
N ILE A 390 24.31 21.50 -16.93
CA ILE A 390 25.01 20.42 -16.23
C ILE A 390 25.98 19.69 -17.15
N GLY A 391 25.59 19.44 -18.39
CA GLY A 391 26.45 18.87 -19.44
C GLY A 391 27.28 19.93 -20.08
#